data_ffb46548d75f72827a6c68a6ebb6eaba
#
_entry.id   ffb46548d75f72827a6c68a6ebb6eaba
#
_cell.length_a   1.000
_cell.length_b   1.000
_cell.length_c   1.000
_cell.angle_alpha   90.00
_cell.angle_beta   90.00
_cell.angle_gamma   90.00
#
_symmetry.space_group_name_H-M   'P 1'
#
loop_
_entity.id
_entity.type
_entity.pdbx_description
1 polymer ?
#
loop_
_entity_poly.entity_id
_entity_poly.type
_entity_poly.pdbx_seq_one_letter_code
_entity_poly.pdbx_strand_id
1 'polypeptide(L)'
;MEWYVTFVETGKEEEVQKWLDHYFDKETQRNMVPKRRLIEKKGGKPYPVIKKLFPGYVFICTDMDLEKYKIIKSIPNLIRFLSTGAYYSPIDYSEMSVILRLVGDDIIGYSKVFAENSKILVKEGCLYGMEGIIKKVDKHKNRAKIQLDFMGEQRIVDVGVEIVYKLD
;
A
#
# COMPACT_ATOMS: atom_id res chain seq x y z
N MET A 1 -8.36 0.87 18.05
CA MET A 1 -8.57 1.40 16.68
C MET A 1 -8.31 0.34 15.63
N GLU A 2 -9.13 0.30 14.62
CA GLU A 2 -9.03 -0.65 13.52
C GLU A 2 -8.86 0.09 12.20
N TRP A 3 -8.37 -0.60 11.18
CA TRP A 3 -8.20 -0.05 9.85
C TRP A 3 -9.37 -0.39 8.95
N TYR A 4 -9.82 0.62 8.20
CA TYR A 4 -10.89 0.53 7.20
C TYR A 4 -10.35 1.01 5.87
N VAL A 5 -10.93 0.53 4.78
CA VAL A 5 -10.56 0.99 3.44
C VAL A 5 -11.76 1.66 2.79
N THR A 6 -11.52 2.83 2.23
CA THR A 6 -12.53 3.50 1.42
C THR A 6 -12.11 3.50 -0.04
N PHE A 7 -13.10 3.36 -0.92
CA PHE A 7 -12.92 3.52 -2.35
C PHE A 7 -13.31 4.96 -2.72
N VAL A 8 -12.41 5.66 -3.39
CA VAL A 8 -12.58 7.05 -3.77
C VAL A 8 -12.36 7.22 -5.27
N GLU A 9 -12.76 8.34 -5.83
CA GLU A 9 -12.47 8.65 -7.20
C GLU A 9 -10.95 8.70 -7.42
N THR A 10 -10.46 7.94 -8.41
CA THR A 10 -9.02 7.86 -8.70
C THR A 10 -8.47 9.24 -9.03
N GLY A 11 -7.38 9.60 -8.37
CA GLY A 11 -6.77 10.93 -8.48
C GLY A 11 -7.24 11.90 -7.40
N LYS A 12 -8.23 11.54 -6.59
CA LYS A 12 -8.77 12.38 -5.52
C LYS A 12 -8.39 11.89 -4.12
N GLU A 13 -7.48 10.93 -4.01
CA GLU A 13 -7.10 10.33 -2.75
C GLU A 13 -6.59 11.38 -1.74
N GLU A 14 -5.68 12.25 -2.17
CA GLU A 14 -5.10 13.27 -1.29
C GLU A 14 -6.12 14.34 -0.92
N GLU A 15 -7.08 14.64 -1.79
CA GLU A 15 -8.18 15.56 -1.45
C GLU A 15 -9.07 14.96 -0.36
N VAL A 16 -9.36 13.66 -0.44
CA VAL A 16 -10.11 12.96 0.61
C VAL A 16 -9.34 12.97 1.93
N GLN A 17 -8.00 12.78 1.89
CA GLN A 17 -7.18 12.89 3.09
C GLN A 17 -7.29 14.26 3.76
N LYS A 18 -7.32 15.34 2.96
CA LYS A 18 -7.48 16.69 3.50
C LYS A 18 -8.82 16.87 4.20
N TRP A 19 -9.90 16.31 3.65
CA TRP A 19 -11.21 16.34 4.30
C TRP A 19 -11.21 15.54 5.61
N LEU A 20 -10.57 14.38 5.62
CA LEU A 20 -10.43 13.57 6.84
C LEU A 20 -9.68 14.34 7.92
N ASP A 21 -8.58 15.00 7.55
CA ASP A 21 -7.78 15.80 8.48
C ASP A 21 -8.56 17.03 8.96
N HIS A 22 -9.50 17.53 8.18
CA HIS A 22 -10.36 18.64 8.56
C HIS A 22 -11.43 18.23 9.58
N TYR A 23 -12.04 17.06 9.39
CA TYR A 23 -13.11 16.60 10.28
C TYR A 23 -12.63 15.91 11.55
N PHE A 24 -11.44 15.32 11.52
CA PHE A 24 -10.97 14.49 12.63
C PHE A 24 -9.57 14.89 13.09
N ASP A 25 -9.35 14.74 14.39
CA ASP A 25 -8.06 15.00 15.00
C ASP A 25 -7.11 13.83 14.70
N LYS A 26 -5.84 14.14 14.44
CA LYS A 26 -4.80 13.13 14.16
C LYS A 26 -4.55 12.17 15.32
N GLU A 27 -4.91 12.54 16.54
CA GLU A 27 -4.80 11.66 17.70
C GLU A 27 -5.91 10.60 17.72
N THR A 28 -7.06 10.90 17.13
CA THR A 28 -8.22 10.02 17.13
C THR A 28 -8.46 9.31 15.82
N GLN A 29 -7.74 9.72 14.76
CA GLN A 29 -7.89 9.13 13.44
C GLN A 29 -6.61 9.32 12.64
N ARG A 30 -6.19 8.24 11.97
CA ARG A 30 -5.09 8.28 10.99
C ARG A 30 -5.64 7.89 9.64
N ASN A 31 -5.08 8.46 8.60
CA ASN A 31 -5.39 8.04 7.24
C ASN A 31 -4.09 7.83 6.45
N MET A 32 -4.16 7.00 5.43
CA MET A 32 -2.98 6.63 4.67
C MET A 32 -3.36 6.35 3.22
N VAL A 33 -2.56 6.87 2.30
CA VAL A 33 -2.58 6.50 0.89
C VAL A 33 -1.22 5.86 0.59
N PRO A 34 -1.12 4.53 0.64
CA PRO A 34 0.17 3.85 0.47
C PRO A 34 0.77 4.13 -0.91
N LYS A 35 2.06 4.41 -0.93
CA LYS A 35 2.83 4.68 -2.16
C LYS A 35 4.04 3.77 -2.24
N ARG A 36 4.61 3.71 -3.42
CA ARG A 36 5.80 2.91 -3.70
C ARG A 36 6.77 3.69 -4.57
N ARG A 37 8.06 3.46 -4.35
CA ARG A 37 9.13 3.99 -5.20
C ARG A 37 9.41 2.99 -6.31
N LEU A 38 9.41 3.47 -7.53
CA LEU A 38 9.75 2.67 -8.72
C LEU A 38 10.81 3.39 -9.52
N ILE A 39 11.50 2.63 -10.37
CA ILE A 39 12.37 3.19 -11.42
C ILE A 39 11.63 3.00 -12.75
N GLU A 40 11.44 4.08 -13.48
CA GLU A 40 10.95 4.06 -14.85
C GLU A 40 12.02 4.53 -15.81
N LYS A 41 11.86 4.25 -17.11
CA LYS A 41 12.81 4.67 -18.15
C LYS A 41 12.10 5.59 -19.13
N LYS A 42 12.77 6.67 -19.48
CA LYS A 42 12.33 7.60 -20.51
C LYS A 42 13.50 7.88 -21.45
N GLY A 43 13.34 7.56 -22.73
CA GLY A 43 14.43 7.67 -23.69
C GLY A 43 15.67 6.84 -23.33
N GLY A 44 15.45 5.66 -22.72
CA GLY A 44 16.52 4.79 -22.26
C GLY A 44 17.18 5.19 -20.95
N LYS A 45 16.78 6.32 -20.35
CA LYS A 45 17.36 6.80 -19.09
C LYS A 45 16.45 6.47 -17.91
N PRO A 46 16.99 5.84 -16.83
CA PRO A 46 16.22 5.56 -15.64
C PRO A 46 15.94 6.84 -14.85
N TYR A 47 14.76 6.92 -14.24
CA TYR A 47 14.42 8.00 -13.32
C TYR A 47 13.48 7.47 -12.22
N PRO A 48 13.61 7.99 -10.99
CA PRO A 48 12.75 7.54 -9.90
C PRO A 48 11.37 8.16 -9.99
N VAL A 49 10.35 7.38 -9.65
CA VAL A 49 8.96 7.85 -9.54
C VAL A 49 8.35 7.32 -8.27
N ILE A 50 7.35 8.05 -7.77
CA ILE A 50 6.53 7.59 -6.65
C ILE A 50 5.11 7.42 -7.19
N LYS A 51 4.56 6.22 -7.03
CA LYS A 51 3.21 5.89 -7.47
C LYS A 51 2.38 5.32 -6.34
N LYS A 52 1.06 5.50 -6.41
CA LYS A 52 0.16 4.88 -5.44
C LYS A 52 0.22 3.38 -5.56
N LEU A 53 0.21 2.70 -4.41
CA LEU A 53 0.20 1.24 -4.36
C LEU A 53 -1.18 0.71 -4.78
N PHE A 54 -2.23 1.36 -4.30
CA PHE A 54 -3.62 1.02 -4.59
C PHE A 54 -4.39 2.27 -5.04
N PRO A 55 -4.33 2.62 -6.35
CA PRO A 55 -5.07 3.79 -6.84
C PRO A 55 -6.58 3.68 -6.54
N GLY A 56 -7.16 4.76 -6.03
CA GLY A 56 -8.56 4.80 -5.67
C GLY A 56 -8.88 4.35 -4.24
N TYR A 57 -7.87 4.05 -3.41
CA TYR A 57 -8.10 3.62 -2.03
C TYR A 57 -7.47 4.58 -1.02
N VAL A 58 -8.22 4.85 0.05
CA VAL A 58 -7.73 5.58 1.21
C VAL A 58 -7.98 4.70 2.44
N PHE A 59 -6.93 4.46 3.20
CA PHE A 59 -6.97 3.66 4.42
C PHE A 59 -7.20 4.57 5.61
N ILE A 60 -8.09 4.18 6.51
CA ILE A 60 -8.48 4.98 7.68
C ILE A 60 -8.39 4.12 8.94
N CYS A 61 -7.63 4.59 9.93
CA CYS A 61 -7.53 3.95 11.24
C CYS A 61 -8.28 4.79 12.26
N THR A 62 -9.30 4.22 12.87
CA THR A 62 -10.15 4.93 13.83
C THR A 62 -10.97 3.95 14.66
N ASP A 63 -11.56 4.45 15.75
CA ASP A 63 -12.63 3.76 16.44
C ASP A 63 -13.95 4.13 15.74
N MET A 64 -14.41 3.25 14.85
CA MET A 64 -15.55 3.54 13.98
C MET A 64 -16.85 3.45 14.76
N ASP A 65 -17.75 4.38 14.46
CA ASP A 65 -19.14 4.35 14.88
C ASP A 65 -20.04 4.88 13.75
N LEU A 66 -21.34 4.83 13.96
CA LEU A 66 -22.27 5.24 12.91
C LEU A 66 -22.16 6.74 12.58
N GLU A 67 -21.87 7.57 13.57
CA GLU A 67 -21.70 9.01 13.35
C GLU A 67 -20.49 9.30 12.48
N LYS A 68 -19.33 8.72 12.81
CA LYS A 68 -18.11 8.84 12.00
C LYS A 68 -18.33 8.31 10.59
N TYR A 69 -19.01 7.17 10.48
CA TYR A 69 -19.34 6.60 9.18
C TYR A 69 -20.10 7.59 8.31
N LYS A 70 -21.14 8.24 8.86
CA LYS A 70 -21.93 9.22 8.14
C LYS A 70 -21.11 10.43 7.70
N ILE A 71 -20.23 10.92 8.57
CA ILE A 71 -19.33 12.04 8.24
C ILE A 71 -18.40 11.65 7.10
N ILE A 72 -17.74 10.49 7.21
CA ILE A 72 -16.79 10.02 6.20
C ILE A 72 -17.50 9.79 4.86
N LYS A 73 -18.69 9.18 4.87
CA LYS A 73 -19.47 8.97 3.65
C LYS A 73 -19.88 10.24 2.95
N SER A 74 -19.95 11.37 3.68
CA SER A 74 -20.31 12.67 3.09
C SER A 74 -19.14 13.38 2.42
N ILE A 75 -17.92 12.88 2.57
CA ILE A 75 -16.73 13.51 1.98
C ILE A 75 -16.83 13.48 0.45
N PRO A 76 -16.59 14.63 -0.22
CA PRO A 76 -16.58 14.67 -1.69
C PRO A 76 -15.59 13.69 -2.30
N ASN A 77 -16.00 13.03 -3.39
CA ASN A 77 -15.21 12.02 -4.12
C ASN A 77 -15.02 10.70 -3.40
N LEU A 78 -15.52 10.52 -2.19
CA LEU A 78 -15.55 9.24 -1.53
C LEU A 78 -16.77 8.46 -2.02
N ILE A 79 -16.53 7.27 -2.57
CA ILE A 79 -17.58 6.46 -3.20
C ILE A 79 -18.23 5.55 -2.18
N ARG A 80 -17.42 4.72 -1.48
CA ARG A 80 -17.93 3.77 -0.49
C ARG A 80 -16.81 3.21 0.37
N PHE A 81 -17.19 2.62 1.51
CA PHE A 81 -16.29 1.74 2.24
C PHE A 81 -16.22 0.38 1.57
N LEU A 82 -15.07 -0.25 1.58
CA LEU A 82 -14.97 -1.67 1.29
C LEU A 82 -15.50 -2.42 2.51
N SER A 83 -16.40 -3.36 2.29
CA SER A 83 -17.00 -4.10 3.40
C SER A 83 -17.47 -5.48 2.96
N THR A 84 -17.64 -6.38 3.93
CA THR A 84 -18.10 -7.74 3.72
C THR A 84 -19.53 -7.89 4.28
N GLY A 85 -20.50 -7.21 3.64
CA GLY A 85 -21.91 -7.32 3.98
C GLY A 85 -22.44 -6.33 5.03
N ALA A 86 -21.58 -5.45 5.57
CA ALA A 86 -21.99 -4.37 6.48
C ALA A 86 -21.74 -3.02 5.82
N TYR A 87 -22.17 -1.91 6.46
CA TYR A 87 -21.86 -0.56 5.97
C TYR A 87 -20.38 -0.29 5.95
N TYR A 88 -19.64 -0.84 6.91
CA TYR A 88 -18.19 -0.80 7.00
C TYR A 88 -17.71 -2.08 7.70
N SER A 89 -16.52 -2.52 7.33
CA SER A 89 -15.85 -3.67 7.94
C SER A 89 -14.38 -3.37 8.08
N PRO A 90 -13.76 -3.68 9.23
CA PRO A 90 -12.32 -3.51 9.35
C PRO A 90 -11.57 -4.52 8.49
N ILE A 91 -10.32 -4.15 8.12
CA ILE A 91 -9.40 -5.09 7.50
C ILE A 91 -8.89 -6.03 8.59
N ASP A 92 -8.77 -7.32 8.28
CA ASP A 92 -8.16 -8.27 9.21
C ASP A 92 -6.76 -7.81 9.62
N TYR A 93 -6.46 -7.92 10.90
CA TYR A 93 -5.16 -7.51 11.43
C TYR A 93 -4.00 -8.23 10.72
N SER A 94 -4.16 -9.51 10.41
CA SER A 94 -3.14 -10.30 9.72
C SER A 94 -2.82 -9.73 8.33
N GLU A 95 -3.82 -9.23 7.62
CA GLU A 95 -3.64 -8.59 6.31
C GLU A 95 -3.04 -7.19 6.45
N MET A 96 -3.59 -6.39 7.35
CA MET A 96 -3.13 -5.01 7.54
C MET A 96 -1.70 -4.93 8.07
N SER A 97 -1.29 -5.87 8.93
CA SER A 97 0.06 -5.90 9.47
C SER A 97 1.13 -6.04 8.39
N VAL A 98 0.85 -6.79 7.33
CA VAL A 98 1.77 -6.93 6.20
C VAL A 98 1.92 -5.59 5.48
N ILE A 99 0.80 -4.92 5.20
CA ILE A 99 0.82 -3.61 4.53
C ILE A 99 1.57 -2.59 5.37
N LEU A 100 1.28 -2.50 6.66
CA LEU A 100 1.96 -1.56 7.57
C LEU A 100 3.45 -1.82 7.66
N ARG A 101 3.86 -3.07 7.67
CA ARG A 101 5.27 -3.44 7.68
C ARG A 101 6.00 -2.99 6.41
N LEU A 102 5.32 -3.05 5.27
CA LEU A 102 5.90 -2.65 3.99
C LEU A 102 6.02 -1.14 3.85
N VAL A 103 4.98 -0.39 4.24
CA VAL A 103 4.89 1.04 3.91
C VAL A 103 5.70 1.95 4.83
N GLY A 104 6.13 1.50 6.01
CA GLY A 104 6.91 2.37 6.91
C GLY A 104 6.28 3.78 7.03
N ASP A 105 6.91 4.78 6.44
CA ASP A 105 6.44 6.18 6.40
C ASP A 105 5.56 6.45 5.17
N ASP A 106 4.56 5.60 4.94
CA ASP A 106 3.57 5.68 3.85
C ASP A 106 4.12 5.41 2.44
N ILE A 107 5.43 5.19 2.30
CA ILE A 107 6.06 4.90 1.02
C ILE A 107 6.90 3.63 1.13
N ILE A 108 6.63 2.66 0.26
CA ILE A 108 7.47 1.46 0.14
C ILE A 108 8.74 1.84 -0.61
N GLY A 109 9.87 1.74 0.09
CA GLY A 109 11.20 2.00 -0.48
C GLY A 109 11.76 0.80 -1.23
N TYR A 110 12.96 0.97 -1.78
CA TYR A 110 13.66 -0.11 -2.48
C TYR A 110 14.20 -1.13 -1.49
N SER A 111 14.06 -2.42 -1.85
CA SER A 111 14.76 -3.50 -1.15
C SER A 111 15.89 -4.02 -2.01
N LYS A 112 16.98 -4.45 -1.39
CA LYS A 112 18.08 -5.12 -2.10
C LYS A 112 17.76 -6.59 -2.21
N VAL A 113 17.65 -7.10 -3.42
CA VAL A 113 17.16 -8.45 -3.70
C VAL A 113 18.17 -9.21 -4.56
N PHE A 114 18.51 -10.42 -4.11
CA PHE A 114 19.23 -11.40 -4.90
C PHE A 114 18.21 -12.37 -5.49
N ALA A 115 18.26 -12.57 -6.80
CA ALA A 115 17.37 -13.50 -7.48
C ALA A 115 18.15 -14.25 -8.56
N GLU A 116 18.32 -15.57 -8.37
CA GLU A 116 19.06 -16.42 -9.30
C GLU A 116 18.63 -17.87 -9.11
N ASN A 117 18.46 -18.61 -10.22
CA ASN A 117 18.12 -20.04 -10.21
C ASN A 117 16.89 -20.35 -9.35
N SER A 118 15.82 -19.56 -9.49
CA SER A 118 14.58 -19.67 -8.73
C SER A 118 14.73 -19.37 -7.23
N LYS A 119 15.92 -18.92 -6.81
CA LYS A 119 16.19 -18.51 -5.42
C LYS A 119 16.04 -17.01 -5.30
N ILE A 120 15.23 -16.57 -4.33
CA ILE A 120 15.02 -15.17 -4.04
C ILE A 120 15.38 -14.93 -2.56
N LEU A 121 16.32 -14.02 -2.34
CA LEU A 121 16.72 -13.59 -0.99
C LEU A 121 16.71 -12.07 -0.93
N VAL A 122 16.13 -11.54 0.13
CA VAL A 122 16.16 -10.10 0.39
C VAL A 122 17.30 -9.82 1.36
N LYS A 123 18.26 -9.00 0.93
CA LYS A 123 19.43 -8.65 1.73
C LYS A 123 19.10 -7.55 2.74
N GLU A 124 18.37 -6.53 2.30
CA GLU A 124 17.90 -5.45 3.16
C GLU A 124 16.69 -4.74 2.55
N GLY A 125 16.00 -3.97 3.36
CA GLY A 125 14.83 -3.20 2.97
C GLY A 125 13.54 -3.75 3.54
N CYS A 126 12.41 -3.17 3.15
CA CYS A 126 11.10 -3.53 3.71
C CYS A 126 10.66 -4.97 3.43
N LEU A 127 11.20 -5.58 2.36
CA LEU A 127 10.89 -6.98 2.02
C LEU A 127 11.74 -8.00 2.78
N TYR A 128 12.68 -7.56 3.61
CA TYR A 128 13.53 -8.46 4.39
C TYR A 128 12.69 -9.39 5.27
N GLY A 129 12.92 -10.69 5.13
CA GLY A 129 12.14 -11.70 5.85
C GLY A 129 10.75 -11.94 5.26
N MET A 130 10.41 -11.32 4.14
CA MET A 130 9.10 -11.44 3.49
C MET A 130 9.19 -12.09 2.11
N GLU A 131 10.21 -12.91 1.87
CA GLU A 131 10.42 -13.57 0.57
C GLU A 131 9.19 -14.36 0.12
N GLY A 132 8.40 -14.87 1.07
CA GLY A 132 7.20 -15.66 0.77
C GLY A 132 6.12 -14.92 -0.01
N ILE A 133 6.08 -13.59 0.05
CA ILE A 133 5.11 -12.81 -0.73
C ILE A 133 5.65 -12.40 -2.10
N ILE A 134 6.94 -12.60 -2.36
CA ILE A 134 7.53 -12.26 -3.66
C ILE A 134 7.21 -13.37 -4.65
N LYS A 135 6.48 -13.05 -5.70
CA LYS A 135 6.07 -14.01 -6.73
C LYS A 135 7.01 -14.04 -7.92
N LYS A 136 7.63 -12.90 -8.23
CA LYS A 136 8.54 -12.78 -9.35
C LYS A 136 9.46 -11.57 -9.17
N VAL A 137 10.70 -11.70 -9.60
CA VAL A 137 11.64 -10.57 -9.70
C VAL A 137 11.96 -10.32 -11.16
N ASP A 138 11.71 -9.10 -11.61
CA ASP A 138 12.07 -8.65 -12.95
C ASP A 138 13.38 -7.86 -12.86
N LYS A 139 14.49 -8.53 -13.20
CA LYS A 139 15.81 -7.92 -13.12
C LYS A 139 16.01 -6.78 -14.12
N HIS A 140 15.34 -6.86 -15.25
CA HIS A 140 15.44 -5.83 -16.28
C HIS A 140 14.78 -4.52 -15.86
N LYS A 141 13.64 -4.61 -15.20
CA LYS A 141 12.87 -3.44 -14.74
C LYS A 141 13.17 -3.04 -13.31
N ASN A 142 13.99 -3.79 -12.58
CA ASN A 142 14.25 -3.57 -11.16
C ASN A 142 12.97 -3.54 -10.33
N ARG A 143 12.12 -4.54 -10.53
CA ARG A 143 10.85 -4.68 -9.84
C ARG A 143 10.66 -6.08 -9.28
N ALA A 144 9.96 -6.16 -8.16
CA ALA A 144 9.44 -7.41 -7.63
C ALA A 144 7.92 -7.36 -7.68
N LYS A 145 7.30 -8.46 -8.11
CA LYS A 145 5.86 -8.64 -7.99
C LYS A 145 5.60 -9.29 -6.65
N ILE A 146 4.84 -8.62 -5.80
CA ILE A 146 4.46 -9.15 -4.49
C ILE A 146 2.96 -9.39 -4.45
N GLN A 147 2.56 -10.41 -3.68
CA GLN A 147 1.16 -10.72 -3.45
C GLN A 147 0.75 -10.18 -2.09
N LEU A 148 -0.29 -9.36 -2.11
CA LEU A 148 -0.92 -8.84 -0.90
C LEU A 148 -2.37 -9.29 -0.86
N ASP A 149 -2.80 -9.73 0.31
CA ASP A 149 -4.19 -10.12 0.52
C ASP A 149 -4.86 -9.04 1.36
N PHE A 150 -5.99 -8.54 0.91
CA PHE A 150 -6.83 -7.70 1.75
C PHE A 150 -8.29 -7.70 1.27
N MET A 151 -9.19 -7.62 2.24
CA MET A 151 -10.65 -7.61 2.02
C MET A 151 -11.10 -8.82 1.19
N GLY A 152 -10.50 -9.99 1.44
CA GLY A 152 -10.85 -11.24 0.76
C GLY A 152 -10.34 -11.39 -0.66
N GLU A 153 -9.53 -10.47 -1.15
CA GLU A 153 -8.97 -10.50 -2.48
C GLU A 153 -7.44 -10.60 -2.45
N GLN A 154 -6.87 -11.29 -3.43
CA GLN A 154 -5.44 -11.33 -3.68
C GLN A 154 -5.08 -10.24 -4.69
N ARG A 155 -4.05 -9.47 -4.37
CA ARG A 155 -3.56 -8.43 -5.25
C ARG A 155 -2.08 -8.59 -5.52
N ILE A 156 -1.71 -8.54 -6.80
CA ILE A 156 -0.32 -8.57 -7.23
C ILE A 156 0.07 -7.13 -7.58
N VAL A 157 1.09 -6.62 -6.90
CA VAL A 157 1.58 -5.27 -7.13
C VAL A 157 3.08 -5.29 -7.36
N ASP A 158 3.57 -4.35 -8.17
CA ASP A 158 5.00 -4.16 -8.38
C ASP A 158 5.57 -3.22 -7.33
N VAL A 159 6.72 -3.58 -6.77
CA VAL A 159 7.51 -2.69 -5.91
C VAL A 159 8.92 -2.58 -6.46
N GLY A 160 9.59 -1.46 -6.20
CA GLY A 160 10.94 -1.24 -6.66
C GLY A 160 11.96 -2.02 -5.86
N VAL A 161 12.93 -2.61 -6.55
CA VAL A 161 14.05 -3.31 -5.92
C VAL A 161 15.36 -2.92 -6.56
N GLU A 162 16.43 -3.08 -5.81
CA GLU A 162 17.79 -3.01 -6.30
C GLU A 162 18.33 -4.44 -6.41
N ILE A 163 18.76 -4.82 -7.59
CA ILE A 163 19.26 -6.19 -7.81
C ILE A 163 20.70 -6.28 -7.33
N VAL A 164 20.98 -7.24 -6.45
CA VAL A 164 22.33 -7.55 -6.03
C VAL A 164 22.76 -8.88 -6.64
N TYR A 165 24.00 -8.98 -7.05
CA TYR A 165 24.51 -10.13 -7.79
C TYR A 165 25.40 -11.04 -6.95
N LYS A 166 25.70 -10.66 -5.70
CA LYS A 166 26.49 -11.43 -4.75
C LYS A 166 25.86 -11.39 -3.37
N LEU A 167 25.97 -12.46 -2.63
CA LEU A 167 25.42 -12.64 -1.29
C LEU A 167 26.43 -12.41 -0.14
N ASP A 168 27.48 -11.73 -0.37
CA ASP A 168 28.51 -11.45 0.65
C ASP A 168 28.16 -10.36 1.66
#